data_bd2a1e7db0251219ef1bac2bcc3e4847
#
_entry.id   bd2a1e7db0251219ef1bac2bcc3e4847
#
_cell.length_a   1.000
_cell.length_b   1.000
_cell.length_c   1.000
_cell.angle_alpha   90.00
_cell.angle_beta   90.00
_cell.angle_gamma   90.00
#
_symmetry.space_group_name_H-M   'P 1'
#
loop_
_entity.id
_entity.type
_entity.pdbx_description
1 polymer ?
#
loop_
_entity_poly.entity_id
_entity_poly.type
_entity_poly.pdbx_seq_one_letter_code
_entity_poly.pdbx_strand_id
1 'polypeptide(L)'
;HPRVRRQRQMCIRDSNKIALGHHMDDILETLLMNITYQGAFSTMPPRLVMKKFDMTIIRPMCLVHEADLVELAALRHYQKQVKNCPYESQSSRSDMKGILRQLEAMNPEARYSIWGSMTNVQEELLPDKID
;
A
#
# COMPACT_ATOMS: atom_id res chain seq x y z
N HIS A 1 -0.33 7.72 22.88
CA HIS A 1 -0.72 7.54 21.50
C HIS A 1 0.14 6.47 20.84
N PRO A 2 -0.45 5.47 20.11
CA PRO A 2 0.31 4.33 19.61
C PRO A 2 1.48 4.69 18.68
N ARG A 3 1.32 5.70 17.84
CA ARG A 3 2.39 6.15 16.93
C ARG A 3 3.58 6.71 17.67
N VAL A 4 3.33 7.52 18.70
CA VAL A 4 4.38 8.12 19.51
C VAL A 4 5.13 7.07 20.32
N ARG A 5 4.41 6.08 20.87
CA ARG A 5 5.02 4.96 21.58
C ARG A 5 5.93 4.13 20.68
N ARG A 6 5.48 3.82 19.47
CA ARG A 6 6.29 3.08 18.51
C ARG A 6 7.55 3.82 18.12
N GLN A 7 7.45 5.11 17.86
CA GLN A 7 8.62 5.94 17.55
C GLN A 7 9.60 5.99 18.72
N ARG A 8 9.11 6.16 19.95
CA ARG A 8 9.95 6.17 21.16
C ARG A 8 10.63 4.82 21.36
N GLN A 9 9.92 3.72 21.22
CA GLN A 9 10.49 2.39 21.37
C GLN A 9 11.59 2.12 20.36
N MET A 10 11.42 2.60 19.14
CA MET A 10 12.41 2.42 18.08
C MET A 10 13.66 3.26 18.32
N CYS A 11 13.50 4.50 18.76
CA CYS A 11 14.64 5.36 19.14
C CYS A 11 15.42 4.77 20.31
N ILE A 12 14.72 4.22 21.31
CA ILE A 12 15.34 3.60 22.49
C ILE A 12 16.10 2.34 22.13
N ARG A 13 15.65 1.60 21.09
CA ARG A 13 16.27 0.34 20.65
C ARG A 13 17.30 0.52 19.54
N ASP A 14 17.70 1.75 19.26
CA ASP A 14 18.63 2.08 18.15
C ASP A 14 18.18 1.57 16.78
N SER A 15 16.89 1.33 16.63
CA SER A 15 16.33 0.94 15.34
C SER A 15 16.19 2.16 14.43
N ASN A 16 16.60 2.01 13.18
CA ASN A 16 16.48 3.06 12.17
C ASN A 16 15.44 2.74 11.09
N LYS A 17 14.71 1.65 11.25
CA LYS A 17 13.71 1.21 10.28
C LYS A 17 12.40 0.81 10.97
N ILE A 18 11.29 1.14 10.30
CA ILE A 18 9.94 0.71 10.68
C ILE A 18 9.44 -0.19 9.56
N ALA A 19 9.14 -1.45 9.88
CA ALA A 19 8.54 -2.38 8.94
C ALA A 19 7.02 -2.34 9.09
N LEU A 20 6.32 -2.08 8.00
CA LEU A 20 4.86 -2.09 7.95
C LEU A 20 4.38 -3.27 7.12
N GLY A 21 3.21 -3.82 7.50
CA GLY A 21 2.66 -5.01 6.89
C GLY A 21 1.84 -4.78 5.62
N HIS A 22 2.04 -3.66 4.94
CA HIS A 22 1.32 -3.37 3.70
C HIS A 22 1.77 -4.33 2.60
N HIS A 23 0.79 -4.91 1.90
CA HIS A 23 1.02 -5.87 0.83
C HIS A 23 0.73 -5.25 -0.55
N MET A 24 0.90 -6.05 -1.61
CA MET A 24 0.73 -5.56 -2.98
C MET A 24 -0.65 -4.95 -3.22
N ASP A 25 -1.71 -5.58 -2.72
CA ASP A 25 -3.07 -5.08 -2.90
C ASP A 25 -3.25 -3.69 -2.28
N ASP A 26 -2.70 -3.46 -1.08
CA ASP A 26 -2.73 -2.15 -0.42
C ASP A 26 -2.08 -1.07 -1.30
N ILE A 27 -0.94 -1.40 -1.87
CA ILE A 27 -0.16 -0.46 -2.68
C ILE A 27 -0.89 -0.13 -3.99
N LEU A 28 -1.47 -1.13 -4.65
CA LEU A 28 -2.23 -0.92 -5.88
C LEU A 28 -3.53 -0.18 -5.62
N GLU A 29 -4.24 -0.52 -4.54
CA GLU A 29 -5.46 0.19 -4.14
C GLU A 29 -5.17 1.65 -3.83
N THR A 30 -4.07 1.92 -3.14
CA THR A 30 -3.64 3.28 -2.81
C THR A 30 -3.30 4.06 -4.09
N LEU A 31 -2.62 3.43 -5.05
CA LEU A 31 -2.36 4.05 -6.35
C LEU A 31 -3.66 4.47 -7.03
N LEU A 32 -4.63 3.55 -7.11
CA LEU A 32 -5.92 3.83 -7.74
C LEU A 32 -6.68 4.94 -7.00
N MET A 33 -6.63 4.95 -5.67
CA MET A 33 -7.24 6.00 -4.86
C MET A 33 -6.61 7.37 -5.14
N ASN A 34 -5.28 7.42 -5.19
CA ASN A 34 -4.58 8.66 -5.42
C ASN A 34 -4.83 9.21 -6.83
N ILE A 35 -4.88 8.34 -7.84
CA ILE A 35 -5.24 8.74 -9.20
C ILE A 35 -6.67 9.30 -9.22
N THR A 36 -7.60 8.59 -8.58
CA THR A 36 -9.04 8.90 -8.67
C THR A 36 -9.43 10.13 -7.84
N TYR A 37 -8.91 10.26 -6.63
CA TYR A 37 -9.35 11.29 -5.68
C TYR A 37 -8.36 12.43 -5.52
N GLN A 38 -7.07 12.18 -5.72
CA GLN A 38 -6.04 13.20 -5.50
C GLN A 38 -5.48 13.77 -6.81
N GLY A 39 -5.78 13.15 -7.94
CA GLY A 39 -5.18 13.55 -9.20
C GLY A 39 -3.66 13.39 -9.18
N ALA A 40 -3.15 12.44 -8.42
CA ALA A 40 -1.72 12.22 -8.25
C ALA A 40 -1.36 10.78 -8.57
N PHE A 41 -0.32 10.59 -9.37
CA PHE A 41 0.23 9.27 -9.64
C PHE A 41 1.24 8.94 -8.55
N SER A 42 0.75 8.39 -7.46
CA SER A 42 1.56 8.09 -6.27
C SER A 42 0.93 6.96 -5.46
N THR A 43 1.73 6.30 -4.67
CA THR A 43 1.29 5.24 -3.77
C THR A 43 2.20 5.19 -2.54
N MET A 44 2.12 4.10 -1.79
CA MET A 44 3.01 3.84 -0.66
C MET A 44 4.25 3.12 -1.18
N PRO A 45 5.43 3.78 -1.21
CA PRO A 45 6.62 3.11 -1.75
C PRO A 45 7.09 1.98 -0.83
N PRO A 46 7.73 0.93 -1.38
CA PRO A 46 8.29 -0.14 -0.56
C PRO A 46 9.35 0.34 0.43
N ARG A 47 10.03 1.44 0.10
CA ARG A 47 11.02 2.06 0.98
C ARG A 47 10.85 3.57 0.93
N LEU A 48 10.68 4.17 2.11
CA LEU A 48 10.51 5.61 2.25
C LEU A 48 11.44 6.13 3.34
N VAL A 49 12.41 6.93 2.95
CA VAL A 49 13.30 7.62 3.90
C VAL A 49 12.58 8.84 4.46
N MET A 50 12.35 8.86 5.77
CA MET A 50 11.72 9.99 6.44
C MET A 50 12.81 10.98 6.88
N LYS A 51 12.83 12.14 6.26
CA LYS A 51 13.86 13.15 6.54
C LYS A 51 13.74 13.74 7.96
N LYS A 52 12.51 13.74 8.50
CA LYS A 52 12.22 14.43 9.76
C LYS A 52 12.62 13.65 11.01
N PHE A 53 12.73 12.30 10.92
CA PHE A 53 12.90 11.46 12.09
C PHE A 53 14.09 10.50 12.01
N ASP A 54 14.96 10.66 11.04
CA ASP A 54 16.08 9.73 10.80
C ASP A 54 15.63 8.28 10.82
N MET A 55 14.48 8.03 10.20
CA MET A 55 13.83 6.73 10.11
C MET A 55 13.52 6.39 8.66
N THR A 56 13.59 5.11 8.33
CA THR A 56 13.16 4.59 7.03
C THR A 56 11.99 3.65 7.24
N ILE A 57 10.89 3.89 6.52
CA ILE A 57 9.77 2.96 6.46
C ILE A 57 10.06 1.93 5.38
N ILE A 58 9.89 0.66 5.70
CA ILE A 58 9.98 -0.43 4.72
C ILE A 58 8.69 -1.23 4.70
N ARG A 59 8.35 -1.79 3.55
CA ARG A 59 7.17 -2.63 3.36
C ARG A 59 7.60 -3.97 2.76
N PRO A 60 8.10 -4.90 3.62
CA PRO A 60 8.69 -6.14 3.11
C PRO A 60 7.72 -7.05 2.36
N MET A 61 6.40 -6.90 2.60
CA MET A 61 5.38 -7.71 1.93
C MET A 61 4.80 -7.05 0.68
N CYS A 62 5.47 -6.04 0.14
CA CYS A 62 4.96 -5.26 -1.00
C CYS A 62 4.69 -6.10 -2.27
N LEU A 63 5.31 -7.25 -2.41
CA LEU A 63 5.09 -8.15 -3.55
C LEU A 63 4.19 -9.35 -3.21
N VAL A 64 3.65 -9.39 -2.00
CA VAL A 64 2.78 -10.48 -1.55
C VAL A 64 1.31 -10.10 -1.82
N HIS A 65 0.54 -11.04 -2.38
CA HIS A 65 -0.88 -10.83 -2.64
C HIS A 65 -1.69 -11.00 -1.35
N GLU A 66 -2.73 -10.19 -1.17
CA GLU A 66 -3.64 -10.31 -0.03
C GLU A 66 -4.23 -11.72 0.08
N ALA A 67 -4.58 -12.33 -1.05
CA ALA A 67 -5.14 -13.69 -1.09
C ALA A 67 -4.21 -14.71 -0.43
N ASP A 68 -2.90 -14.60 -0.66
CA ASP A 68 -1.92 -15.50 -0.05
C ASP A 68 -1.82 -15.28 1.47
N LEU A 69 -1.96 -14.04 1.92
CA LEU A 69 -1.95 -13.72 3.35
C LEU A 69 -3.21 -14.23 4.04
N VAL A 70 -4.36 -14.12 3.39
CA VAL A 70 -5.62 -14.67 3.91
C VAL A 70 -5.52 -16.18 4.05
N GLU A 71 -4.97 -16.86 3.05
CA GLU A 71 -4.75 -18.31 3.10
C GLU A 71 -3.79 -18.69 4.22
N LEU A 72 -2.67 -17.99 4.35
CA LEU A 72 -1.71 -18.23 5.42
C LEU A 72 -2.35 -18.03 6.79
N ALA A 73 -3.13 -16.96 6.98
CA ALA A 73 -3.81 -16.68 8.23
C ALA A 73 -4.80 -17.80 8.60
N ALA A 74 -5.52 -18.34 7.62
CA ALA A 74 -6.43 -19.46 7.83
C ALA A 74 -5.67 -20.73 8.21
N LEU A 75 -4.57 -21.03 7.52
CA LEU A 75 -3.74 -22.21 7.81
C LEU A 75 -3.07 -22.15 9.19
N ARG A 76 -2.71 -20.96 9.64
CA ARG A 76 -2.07 -20.73 10.93
C ARG A 76 -3.05 -20.44 12.05
N HIS A 77 -4.35 -20.41 11.77
CA HIS A 77 -5.41 -20.11 12.74
C HIS A 77 -5.21 -18.78 13.47
N TYR A 78 -4.72 -17.78 12.75
CA TYR A 78 -4.58 -16.42 13.30
C TYR A 78 -5.96 -15.83 13.59
N GLN A 79 -6.10 -15.17 14.72
CA GLN A 79 -7.34 -14.48 15.07
C GLN A 79 -7.54 -13.26 14.19
N LYS A 80 -8.79 -13.06 13.73
CA LYS A 80 -9.15 -11.84 13.03
C LYS A 80 -9.10 -10.67 14.02
N GLN A 81 -8.47 -9.60 13.59
CA GLN A 81 -8.51 -8.35 14.34
C GLN A 81 -9.93 -7.78 14.30
N VAL A 82 -10.49 -7.51 15.48
CA VAL A 82 -11.78 -6.83 15.57
C VAL A 82 -11.57 -5.34 15.31
N LYS A 83 -12.21 -4.81 14.27
CA LYS A 83 -12.15 -3.39 13.96
C LYS A 83 -13.10 -2.64 14.90
N ASN A 84 -12.53 -1.95 15.87
CA ASN A 84 -13.29 -1.16 16.85
C ASN A 84 -13.47 0.29 16.45
N CYS A 85 -12.78 0.76 15.40
CA CYS A 85 -12.85 2.13 14.95
C CYS A 85 -13.89 2.28 13.84
N PRO A 86 -14.96 3.11 14.03
CA PRO A 86 -15.98 3.29 12.99
C PRO A 86 -15.46 3.98 11.73
N TYR A 87 -14.30 4.62 11.81
CA TYR A 87 -13.65 5.28 10.67
C TYR A 87 -12.77 4.34 9.84
N GLU A 88 -12.60 3.09 10.25
CA GLU A 88 -11.82 2.10 9.50
C GLU A 88 -12.58 1.48 8.33
N SER A 89 -13.91 1.65 8.27
CA SER A 89 -14.67 1.20 7.13
C SER A 89 -14.36 2.10 5.94
N GLN A 90 -13.42 1.69 5.13
CA GLN A 90 -12.96 2.43 3.97
C GLN A 90 -13.77 2.04 2.75
N SER A 91 -14.93 2.69 2.54
CA SER A 91 -15.76 2.46 1.35
C SER A 91 -14.97 2.69 0.07
N SER A 92 -14.15 3.74 0.03
CA SER A 92 -13.29 4.04 -1.13
C SER A 92 -12.29 2.94 -1.39
N ARG A 93 -11.71 2.37 -0.34
CA ARG A 93 -10.75 1.26 -0.49
C ARG A 93 -11.45 0.00 -0.97
N SER A 94 -12.66 -0.28 -0.46
CA SER A 94 -13.48 -1.39 -0.94
C SER A 94 -13.83 -1.25 -2.41
N ASP A 95 -14.14 -0.02 -2.85
CA ASP A 95 -14.40 0.27 -4.25
C ASP A 95 -13.18 -0.03 -5.11
N MET A 96 -11.98 0.34 -4.64
CA MET A 96 -10.74 0.07 -5.37
C MET A 96 -10.44 -1.42 -5.45
N LYS A 97 -10.76 -2.19 -4.42
CA LYS A 97 -10.67 -3.66 -4.48
C LYS A 97 -11.55 -4.22 -5.60
N GLY A 98 -12.78 -3.73 -5.71
CA GLY A 98 -13.71 -4.12 -6.76
C GLY A 98 -13.19 -3.78 -8.15
N ILE A 99 -12.65 -2.58 -8.31
CA ILE A 99 -12.07 -2.15 -9.59
C ILE A 99 -10.86 -3.01 -9.96
N LEU A 100 -9.98 -3.29 -9.02
CA LEU A 100 -8.82 -4.14 -9.26
C LEU A 100 -9.25 -5.54 -9.72
N ARG A 101 -10.28 -6.12 -9.08
CA ARG A 101 -10.84 -7.40 -9.50
C ARG A 101 -11.40 -7.36 -10.91
N GLN A 102 -12.08 -6.29 -11.28
CA GLN A 102 -12.60 -6.10 -12.63
C GLN A 102 -11.47 -6.03 -13.67
N LEU A 103 -10.40 -5.30 -13.35
CA LEU A 103 -9.24 -5.24 -14.23
C LEU A 103 -8.57 -6.60 -14.40
N GLU A 104 -8.46 -7.38 -13.32
CA GLU A 104 -7.91 -8.73 -13.38
C GLU A 104 -8.82 -9.69 -14.15
N ALA A 105 -10.15 -9.48 -14.13
CA ALA A 105 -11.07 -10.25 -14.93
C ALA A 105 -10.89 -9.99 -16.42
N MET A 106 -10.54 -8.76 -16.78
CA MET A 106 -10.22 -8.38 -18.17
C MET A 106 -8.86 -8.93 -18.61
N ASN A 107 -7.89 -8.87 -17.72
CA ASN A 107 -6.51 -9.31 -17.98
C ASN A 107 -5.95 -9.91 -16.69
N PRO A 108 -5.72 -11.24 -16.63
CA PRO A 108 -5.18 -11.87 -15.43
C PRO A 108 -3.84 -11.31 -14.96
N GLU A 109 -3.08 -10.66 -15.86
CA GLU A 109 -1.79 -10.03 -15.54
C GLU A 109 -1.93 -8.54 -15.19
N ALA A 110 -3.15 -8.02 -15.06
CA ALA A 110 -3.38 -6.58 -14.83
C ALA A 110 -2.65 -6.07 -13.59
N ARG A 111 -2.64 -6.84 -12.52
CA ARG A 111 -1.96 -6.51 -11.27
C ARG A 111 -0.48 -6.21 -11.50
N TYR A 112 0.20 -7.07 -12.24
CA TYR A 112 1.63 -6.92 -12.54
C TYR A 112 1.88 -5.80 -13.55
N SER A 113 0.97 -5.60 -14.48
CA SER A 113 1.05 -4.51 -15.45
C SER A 113 0.93 -3.15 -14.75
N ILE A 114 -0.02 -3.02 -13.83
CA ILE A 114 -0.20 -1.79 -13.06
C ILE A 114 1.03 -1.54 -12.18
N TRP A 115 1.52 -2.57 -11.50
CA TRP A 115 2.73 -2.46 -10.68
C TRP A 115 3.92 -1.99 -11.52
N GLY A 116 4.15 -2.65 -12.66
CA GLY A 116 5.25 -2.31 -13.55
C GLY A 116 5.16 -0.91 -14.14
N SER A 117 3.95 -0.40 -14.34
CA SER A 117 3.74 0.94 -14.90
C SER A 117 4.32 2.04 -14.01
N MET A 118 4.41 1.79 -12.70
CA MET A 118 4.95 2.77 -11.75
C MET A 118 6.45 3.02 -11.96
N THR A 119 7.16 2.06 -12.53
CA THR A 119 8.59 2.19 -12.84
C THR A 119 8.86 2.27 -14.33
N ASN A 120 7.82 2.45 -15.13
CA ASN A 120 7.92 2.51 -16.61
C ASN A 120 7.09 3.68 -17.11
N VAL A 121 7.29 4.86 -16.55
CA VAL A 121 6.61 6.08 -16.97
C VAL A 121 7.29 6.59 -18.26
N GLN A 122 6.50 6.72 -19.34
CA GLN A 122 6.98 7.23 -20.61
C GLN A 122 6.60 8.69 -20.71
N GLU A 123 7.47 9.55 -20.23
CA GLU A 123 7.20 10.98 -20.06
C GLU A 123 6.83 11.67 -21.37
N GLU A 124 7.47 11.29 -22.48
CA GLU A 124 7.22 11.87 -23.80
C GLU A 124 5.82 11.55 -24.34
N LEU A 125 5.13 10.59 -23.75
CA LEU A 125 3.78 10.19 -24.15
C LEU A 125 2.71 10.65 -23.16
N LEU A 126 3.06 11.51 -22.22
CA LEU A 126 2.12 12.08 -21.27
C LEU A 126 1.70 13.49 -21.73
N PRO A 127 0.49 13.93 -21.33
CA PRO A 127 0.07 15.31 -21.62
C PRO A 127 1.01 16.32 -20.98
N ASP A 128 1.21 17.43 -21.68
CA ASP A 128 1.95 18.53 -21.11
C ASP A 128 1.19 19.12 -19.93
N LYS A 129 1.94 19.61 -18.94
CA LYS A 129 1.35 20.24 -17.77
C LYS A 129 0.72 21.57 -18.20
N ILE A 130 -0.58 21.70 -17.93
CA ILE A 130 -1.32 22.93 -18.22
C ILE A 130 -1.20 23.84 -16.98
N ASP A 131 -0.63 25.02 -17.18
CA ASP A 131 -0.52 26.05 -16.14
C ASP A 131 -1.81 26.87 -16.01
#